data_4c4bfa831336059260c60b8ad2dd9a19
#
_entry.id   4c4bfa831336059260c60b8ad2dd9a19
#
_cell.length_a   1.000
_cell.length_b   1.000
_cell.length_c   1.000
_cell.angle_alpha   90.00
_cell.angle_beta   90.00
_cell.angle_gamma   90.00
#
_symmetry.space_group_name_H-M   'P 1'
#
loop_
_entity.id
_entity.type
_entity.pdbx_description
1 polymer ?
#
loop_
_entity_poly.entity_id
_entity_poly.type
_entity_poly.pdbx_seq_one_letter_code
_entity_poly.pdbx_strand_id
1 'polypeptide(L)'
;MNLPDDAREPEEESEAVTHDTLLRGRVKLIQPARGFRSSLDPVLLAGFIHAPYRHFLDIGCGTGALSFLLLARDPAATGLGVEIQPRLAGLAARAVEANGFGARFSLAAADVREAGLVPRAAFDLVASNPPFRPLGKGVLPPQAERSLAHHEVALTLAEWLEVARAALRPEGRLAAIYPADRLDEMRTGLAAHGLSVARLRMVQAQAGARASRFCFEARCSALVAETQTETPLVVHEQGKYSAEVRSMLGEES
;
A
#
# COMPACT_ATOMS: atom_id res chain seq x y z
N MET A 1 3.98 -25.34 -53.86
CA MET A 1 4.02 -25.78 -52.46
C MET A 1 4.09 -24.50 -51.63
N ASN A 2 2.88 -23.97 -51.29
CA ASN A 2 2.73 -22.72 -50.56
C ASN A 2 2.87 -22.97 -49.06
N LEU A 3 3.79 -22.31 -48.44
CA LEU A 3 3.90 -22.23 -46.98
C LEU A 3 2.85 -21.24 -46.48
N PRO A 4 2.06 -21.52 -45.44
CA PRO A 4 1.20 -20.54 -44.83
C PRO A 4 2.03 -19.58 -43.98
N ASP A 5 2.05 -18.33 -44.40
CA ASP A 5 2.47 -17.16 -43.64
C ASP A 5 1.30 -16.76 -42.76
N ASP A 6 1.32 -17.18 -41.49
CA ASP A 6 0.40 -16.60 -40.49
C ASP A 6 0.93 -16.89 -39.07
N ALA A 7 2.06 -16.27 -38.70
CA ALA A 7 2.45 -16.03 -37.32
C ALA A 7 2.30 -14.52 -37.07
N ARG A 8 1.04 -14.04 -37.02
CA ARG A 8 0.78 -12.75 -36.37
C ARG A 8 1.01 -12.95 -34.90
N GLU A 9 2.08 -12.36 -34.40
CA GLU A 9 2.26 -12.13 -32.98
C GLU A 9 0.99 -11.47 -32.44
N PRO A 10 0.49 -11.85 -31.25
CA PRO A 10 -0.65 -11.16 -30.66
C PRO A 10 -0.27 -9.71 -30.47
N GLU A 11 -0.92 -8.80 -31.21
CA GLU A 11 -0.85 -7.36 -30.96
C GLU A 11 -1.12 -7.17 -29.48
N GLU A 12 -0.17 -6.58 -28.74
CA GLU A 12 -0.38 -6.09 -27.38
C GLU A 12 -1.57 -5.15 -27.43
N GLU A 13 -2.75 -5.63 -27.04
CA GLU A 13 -3.92 -4.79 -26.85
C GLU A 13 -3.49 -3.67 -25.91
N SER A 14 -3.36 -2.48 -26.45
CA SER A 14 -3.07 -1.26 -25.68
C SER A 14 -4.11 -1.14 -24.58
N GLU A 15 -3.76 -1.65 -23.40
CA GLU A 15 -4.68 -1.79 -22.29
C GLU A 15 -5.10 -0.40 -21.81
N ALA A 16 -6.40 -0.12 -21.87
CA ALA A 16 -6.95 1.17 -21.49
C ALA A 16 -6.55 1.54 -20.04
N VAL A 17 -5.99 2.72 -19.87
CA VAL A 17 -5.59 3.30 -18.58
C VAL A 17 -6.41 4.55 -18.29
N THR A 18 -6.52 4.90 -17.00
CA THR A 18 -7.05 6.18 -16.54
C THR A 18 -5.96 7.01 -15.90
N HIS A 19 -6.09 8.32 -16.03
CA HIS A 19 -5.25 9.31 -15.38
C HIS A 19 -6.06 9.94 -14.26
N ASP A 20 -5.77 9.54 -13.04
CA ASP A 20 -6.45 10.02 -11.85
C ASP A 20 -5.55 10.97 -11.06
N THR A 21 -6.13 11.73 -10.14
CA THR A 21 -5.35 12.63 -9.29
C THR A 21 -5.76 12.53 -7.83
N LEU A 22 -4.80 12.72 -6.94
CA LEU A 22 -4.99 12.88 -5.50
C LEU A 22 -4.47 14.25 -5.05
N LEU A 23 -4.80 14.66 -3.82
CA LEU A 23 -4.38 15.94 -3.24
C LEU A 23 -4.65 17.14 -4.20
N ARG A 24 -5.87 17.20 -4.78
CA ARG A 24 -6.32 18.25 -5.72
C ARG A 24 -5.37 18.40 -6.93
N GLY A 25 -4.96 17.31 -7.52
CA GLY A 25 -4.11 17.31 -8.70
C GLY A 25 -2.59 17.36 -8.42
N ARG A 26 -2.18 17.47 -7.16
CA ARG A 26 -0.76 17.48 -6.79
C ARG A 26 -0.07 16.13 -6.95
N VAL A 27 -0.85 15.04 -6.92
CA VAL A 27 -0.38 13.67 -7.13
C VAL A 27 -1.14 13.08 -8.30
N LYS A 28 -0.43 12.61 -9.31
CA LYS A 28 -0.97 11.96 -10.50
C LYS A 28 -0.83 10.45 -10.36
N LEU A 29 -1.89 9.72 -10.69
CA LEU A 29 -1.89 8.26 -10.76
C LEU A 29 -2.22 7.82 -12.18
N ILE A 30 -1.59 6.73 -12.61
CA ILE A 30 -1.94 6.03 -13.85
C ILE A 30 -2.41 4.64 -13.42
N GLN A 31 -3.66 4.32 -13.72
CA GLN A 31 -4.29 3.10 -13.24
C GLN A 31 -4.93 2.32 -14.39
N PRO A 32 -5.09 1.00 -14.26
CA PRO A 32 -5.86 0.24 -15.22
C PRO A 32 -7.30 0.78 -15.30
N ALA A 33 -7.88 0.88 -16.48
CA ALA A 33 -9.29 1.26 -16.65
C ALA A 33 -10.23 0.18 -16.08
N ARG A 34 -9.77 -1.07 -16.02
CA ARG A 34 -10.50 -2.22 -15.44
C ARG A 34 -9.60 -3.02 -14.51
N GLY A 35 -10.19 -3.67 -13.50
CA GLY A 35 -9.48 -4.49 -12.53
C GLY A 35 -9.03 -3.72 -11.31
N PHE A 36 -7.75 -3.84 -10.93
CA PHE A 36 -7.21 -3.19 -9.74
C PHE A 36 -7.23 -1.66 -9.88
N ARG A 37 -7.84 -1.00 -8.90
CA ARG A 37 -7.79 0.46 -8.75
C ARG A 37 -7.51 0.80 -7.29
N SER A 38 -6.75 1.86 -7.08
CA SER A 38 -6.49 2.36 -5.73
C SER A 38 -7.82 2.81 -5.08
N SER A 39 -8.05 2.36 -3.86
CA SER A 39 -9.18 2.75 -3.02
C SER A 39 -8.86 4.02 -2.22
N LEU A 40 -9.72 4.37 -1.27
CA LEU A 40 -9.46 5.43 -0.30
C LEU A 40 -8.39 5.04 0.74
N ASP A 41 -8.14 3.74 0.95
CA ASP A 41 -7.25 3.23 1.99
C ASP A 41 -5.84 3.86 1.98
N PRO A 42 -5.14 4.03 0.83
CA PRO A 42 -3.85 4.74 0.78
C PRO A 42 -3.92 6.19 1.28
N VAL A 43 -5.03 6.89 1.05
CA VAL A 43 -5.21 8.27 1.52
C VAL A 43 -5.35 8.30 3.04
N LEU A 44 -6.18 7.39 3.60
CA LEU A 44 -6.39 7.26 5.03
C LEU A 44 -5.09 6.87 5.75
N LEU A 45 -4.34 5.91 5.19
CA LEU A 45 -3.05 5.49 5.74
C LEU A 45 -2.02 6.62 5.67
N ALA A 46 -1.87 7.29 4.53
CA ALA A 46 -0.96 8.42 4.40
C ALA A 46 -1.33 9.58 5.34
N GLY A 47 -2.63 9.77 5.63
CA GLY A 47 -3.12 10.72 6.62
C GLY A 47 -2.79 10.32 8.06
N PHE A 48 -2.80 9.02 8.36
CA PHE A 48 -2.44 8.48 9.66
C PHE A 48 -0.93 8.50 9.92
N ILE A 49 -0.09 8.34 8.89
CA ILE A 49 1.37 8.35 9.02
C ILE A 49 1.86 9.78 9.24
N HIS A 50 2.52 10.02 10.37
CA HIS A 50 3.12 11.32 10.68
C HIS A 50 4.56 11.40 10.20
N ALA A 51 4.97 12.56 9.69
CA ALA A 51 6.38 12.87 9.45
C ALA A 51 7.15 13.08 10.78
N PRO A 52 8.47 12.96 10.80
CA PRO A 52 9.34 12.72 9.65
C PRO A 52 9.49 11.23 9.31
N TYR A 53 9.77 10.95 8.05
CA TYR A 53 10.29 9.68 7.52
C TYR A 53 11.22 9.98 6.36
N ARG A 54 12.51 9.66 6.50
CA ARG A 54 13.53 10.00 5.50
C ARG A 54 13.63 8.94 4.42
N HIS A 55 13.57 7.68 4.83
CA HIS A 55 13.66 6.54 3.92
C HIS A 55 12.50 5.59 4.20
N PHE A 56 11.59 5.44 3.24
CA PHE A 56 10.48 4.51 3.39
C PHE A 56 10.52 3.36 2.37
N LEU A 57 9.94 2.23 2.76
CA LEU A 57 9.64 1.08 1.90
C LEU A 57 8.12 0.94 1.81
N ASP A 58 7.59 0.82 0.59
CA ASP A 58 6.18 0.48 0.33
C ASP A 58 6.10 -0.94 -0.23
N ILE A 59 5.62 -1.89 0.58
CA ILE A 59 5.51 -3.30 0.20
C ILE A 59 4.16 -3.52 -0.48
N GLY A 60 4.19 -3.96 -1.75
CA GLY A 60 2.99 -4.09 -2.57
C GLY A 60 2.45 -2.72 -2.98
N CYS A 61 3.31 -1.86 -3.53
CA CYS A 61 2.97 -0.47 -3.81
C CYS A 61 1.90 -0.29 -4.91
N GLY A 62 1.56 -1.34 -5.66
CA GLY A 62 0.58 -1.28 -6.74
C GLY A 62 0.93 -0.22 -7.77
N THR A 63 0.00 0.70 -8.03
CA THR A 63 0.21 1.86 -8.93
C THR A 63 0.85 3.07 -8.25
N GLY A 64 1.36 2.91 -7.02
CA GLY A 64 2.15 3.91 -6.30
C GLY A 64 1.36 4.91 -5.45
N ALA A 65 0.06 4.72 -5.26
CA ALA A 65 -0.79 5.71 -4.59
C ALA A 65 -0.28 6.10 -3.20
N LEU A 66 0.04 5.13 -2.32
CA LEU A 66 0.57 5.40 -1.00
C LEU A 66 1.94 6.08 -1.06
N SER A 67 2.86 5.52 -1.85
CA SER A 67 4.20 6.05 -2.03
C SER A 67 4.19 7.52 -2.46
N PHE A 68 3.36 7.87 -3.45
CA PHE A 68 3.31 9.24 -3.99
C PHE A 68 2.67 10.22 -3.00
N LEU A 69 1.70 9.78 -2.20
CA LEU A 69 1.15 10.57 -1.10
C LEU A 69 2.21 10.86 -0.03
N LEU A 70 3.03 9.87 0.33
CA LEU A 70 4.14 10.07 1.27
C LEU A 70 5.18 11.05 0.73
N LEU A 71 5.59 10.91 -0.54
CA LEU A 71 6.54 11.83 -1.19
C LEU A 71 6.02 13.26 -1.33
N ALA A 72 4.71 13.42 -1.56
CA ALA A 72 4.07 14.73 -1.66
C ALA A 72 3.92 15.42 -0.30
N ARG A 73 3.80 14.65 0.79
CA ARG A 73 3.65 15.16 2.16
C ARG A 73 4.98 15.52 2.83
N ASP A 74 6.05 14.80 2.51
CA ASP A 74 7.41 15.10 3.00
C ASP A 74 8.37 15.26 1.81
N PRO A 75 8.74 16.50 1.45
CA PRO A 75 9.67 16.76 0.35
C PRO A 75 11.08 16.20 0.55
N ALA A 76 11.46 15.91 1.79
CA ALA A 76 12.76 15.33 2.12
C ALA A 76 12.78 13.79 2.14
N ALA A 77 11.61 13.16 1.97
CA ALA A 77 11.49 11.71 1.94
C ALA A 77 12.00 11.13 0.62
N THR A 78 12.62 9.97 0.72
CA THR A 78 12.94 9.07 -0.39
C THR A 78 12.30 7.72 -0.13
N GLY A 79 11.96 6.96 -1.16
CA GLY A 79 11.29 5.68 -1.00
C GLY A 79 11.71 4.62 -2.01
N LEU A 80 11.45 3.38 -1.60
CA LEU A 80 11.48 2.20 -2.46
C LEU A 80 10.07 1.60 -2.48
N GLY A 81 9.49 1.43 -3.67
CA GLY A 81 8.29 0.64 -3.89
C GLY A 81 8.66 -0.74 -4.43
N VAL A 82 8.03 -1.77 -3.92
CA VAL A 82 8.15 -3.13 -4.46
C VAL A 82 6.77 -3.63 -4.84
N GLU A 83 6.60 -4.05 -6.09
CA GLU A 83 5.34 -4.58 -6.61
C GLU A 83 5.61 -5.82 -7.45
N ILE A 84 4.95 -6.93 -7.10
CA ILE A 84 5.17 -8.22 -7.76
C ILE A 84 4.51 -8.27 -9.15
N GLN A 85 3.47 -7.49 -9.40
CA GLN A 85 2.76 -7.45 -10.68
C GLN A 85 3.46 -6.49 -11.64
N PRO A 86 4.16 -6.99 -12.69
CA PRO A 86 4.92 -6.13 -13.60
C PRO A 86 4.06 -5.04 -14.27
N ARG A 87 2.80 -5.37 -14.53
CA ARG A 87 1.82 -4.44 -15.08
C ARG A 87 1.58 -3.23 -14.18
N LEU A 88 1.31 -3.45 -12.90
CA LEU A 88 1.06 -2.36 -11.94
C LEU A 88 2.34 -1.56 -11.70
N ALA A 89 3.48 -2.25 -11.58
CA ALA A 89 4.79 -1.60 -11.47
C ALA A 89 5.11 -0.73 -12.69
N GLY A 90 4.78 -1.17 -13.90
CA GLY A 90 4.95 -0.37 -15.12
C GLY A 90 4.08 0.90 -15.12
N LEU A 91 2.86 0.84 -14.62
CA LEU A 91 1.99 2.01 -14.46
C LEU A 91 2.52 2.96 -13.37
N ALA A 92 3.01 2.41 -12.25
CA ALA A 92 3.65 3.18 -11.20
C ALA A 92 4.90 3.91 -11.72
N ALA A 93 5.75 3.24 -12.51
CA ALA A 93 6.94 3.86 -13.11
C ALA A 93 6.58 5.07 -14.00
N ARG A 94 5.56 4.93 -14.86
CA ARG A 94 5.05 6.05 -15.66
C ARG A 94 4.52 7.19 -14.78
N ALA A 95 3.86 6.86 -13.67
CA ALA A 95 3.35 7.87 -12.75
C ALA A 95 4.48 8.55 -11.94
N VAL A 96 5.60 7.86 -11.64
CA VAL A 96 6.82 8.47 -11.07
C VAL A 96 7.32 9.60 -11.96
N GLU A 97 7.47 9.36 -13.25
CA GLU A 97 7.88 10.38 -14.24
C GLU A 97 6.87 11.53 -14.29
N ALA A 98 5.57 11.23 -14.37
CA ALA A 98 4.52 12.24 -14.45
C ALA A 98 4.46 13.17 -13.21
N ASN A 99 4.93 12.68 -12.04
CA ASN A 99 5.00 13.45 -10.79
C ASN A 99 6.38 14.09 -10.55
N GLY A 100 7.41 13.79 -11.35
CA GLY A 100 8.76 14.25 -11.12
C GLY A 100 9.43 13.63 -9.87
N PHE A 101 9.06 12.41 -9.50
CA PHE A 101 9.58 11.74 -8.30
C PHE A 101 10.83 10.90 -8.57
N GLY A 102 11.33 10.81 -9.80
CA GLY A 102 12.41 9.91 -10.19
C GLY A 102 13.71 10.06 -9.37
N ALA A 103 14.02 11.27 -8.88
CA ALA A 103 15.18 11.49 -8.01
C ALA A 103 14.99 10.98 -6.56
N ARG A 104 13.73 10.69 -6.14
CA ARG A 104 13.40 10.38 -4.75
C ARG A 104 12.68 9.04 -4.58
N PHE A 105 12.32 8.37 -5.66
CA PHE A 105 11.59 7.12 -5.61
C PHE A 105 12.18 6.09 -6.57
N SER A 106 12.55 4.95 -6.02
CA SER A 106 12.94 3.75 -6.76
C SER A 106 11.80 2.75 -6.76
N LEU A 107 11.64 2.03 -7.86
CA LEU A 107 10.60 1.01 -8.00
C LEU A 107 11.24 -0.31 -8.46
N ALA A 108 10.87 -1.41 -7.79
CA ALA A 108 11.24 -2.75 -8.18
C ALA A 108 9.99 -3.56 -8.57
N ALA A 109 9.97 -4.06 -9.80
CA ALA A 109 8.98 -5.03 -10.27
C ALA A 109 9.47 -6.44 -9.92
N ALA A 110 9.24 -6.89 -8.67
CA ALA A 110 9.85 -8.10 -8.13
C ALA A 110 9.04 -8.66 -6.93
N ASP A 111 9.33 -9.88 -6.55
CA ASP A 111 8.86 -10.43 -5.29
C ASP A 111 9.69 -9.84 -4.13
N VAL A 112 9.03 -9.25 -3.15
CA VAL A 112 9.68 -8.63 -2.00
C VAL A 112 10.51 -9.61 -1.16
N ARG A 113 10.28 -10.93 -1.32
CA ARG A 113 11.04 -12.01 -0.66
C ARG A 113 12.37 -12.34 -1.35
N GLU A 114 12.63 -11.79 -2.52
CA GLU A 114 13.89 -12.05 -3.23
C GLU A 114 15.08 -11.58 -2.39
N ALA A 115 16.05 -12.47 -2.25
CA ALA A 115 17.23 -12.22 -1.43
C ALA A 115 18.04 -11.01 -1.96
N GLY A 116 18.30 -10.04 -1.08
CA GLY A 116 19.08 -8.85 -1.42
C GLY A 116 18.29 -7.74 -2.12
N LEU A 117 17.02 -7.94 -2.48
CA LEU A 117 16.19 -6.90 -3.08
C LEU A 117 15.94 -5.75 -2.11
N VAL A 118 15.52 -6.07 -0.89
CA VAL A 118 15.24 -5.08 0.14
C VAL A 118 16.42 -4.96 1.10
N PRO A 119 17.07 -3.79 1.19
CA PRO A 119 18.16 -3.58 2.14
C PRO A 119 17.69 -3.75 3.59
N ARG A 120 18.49 -4.46 4.41
CA ARG A 120 18.19 -4.66 5.83
C ARG A 120 18.51 -3.42 6.64
N ALA A 121 17.71 -3.15 7.67
CA ALA A 121 17.89 -2.04 8.62
C ALA A 121 18.14 -0.68 7.93
N ALA A 122 17.43 -0.43 6.80
CA ALA A 122 17.65 0.74 5.96
C ALA A 122 16.53 1.78 6.02
N PHE A 123 15.33 1.40 6.51
CA PHE A 123 14.15 2.23 6.43
C PHE A 123 13.67 2.73 7.79
N ASP A 124 13.29 4.00 7.84
CA ASP A 124 12.67 4.62 9.02
C ASP A 124 11.18 4.27 9.09
N LEU A 125 10.58 4.00 7.90
CA LEU A 125 9.20 3.63 7.75
C LEU A 125 9.08 2.47 6.75
N VAL A 126 8.38 1.43 7.16
CA VAL A 126 7.79 0.47 6.22
C VAL A 126 6.30 0.74 6.19
N ALA A 127 5.76 1.03 5.01
CA ALA A 127 4.35 1.29 4.81
C ALA A 127 3.74 0.22 3.89
N SER A 128 2.48 -0.11 4.06
CA SER A 128 1.80 -1.02 3.15
C SER A 128 0.28 -0.90 3.27
N ASN A 129 -0.39 -0.99 2.14
CA ASN A 129 -1.83 -1.29 2.05
C ASN A 129 -1.97 -2.68 1.44
N PRO A 130 -1.71 -3.73 2.20
CA PRO A 130 -1.52 -5.06 1.64
C PRO A 130 -2.82 -5.70 1.18
N PRO A 131 -2.82 -6.43 0.05
CA PRO A 131 -4.00 -7.10 -0.48
C PRO A 131 -4.31 -8.42 0.26
N PHE A 132 -4.11 -8.51 1.57
CA PHE A 132 -4.33 -9.74 2.31
C PHE A 132 -5.79 -10.18 2.27
N ARG A 133 -6.11 -11.06 1.33
CA ARG A 133 -7.34 -11.84 1.35
C ARG A 133 -7.07 -13.15 2.10
N PRO A 134 -7.96 -13.60 2.98
CA PRO A 134 -7.86 -14.93 3.55
C PRO A 134 -7.87 -15.96 2.42
N LEU A 135 -6.92 -16.87 2.40
CA LEU A 135 -6.97 -18.04 1.55
C LEU A 135 -8.30 -18.78 1.85
N GLY A 136 -9.19 -18.90 0.87
CA GLY A 136 -10.40 -19.73 0.97
C GLY A 136 -11.72 -19.03 1.27
N LYS A 137 -11.82 -17.70 1.32
CA LYS A 137 -13.13 -17.01 1.45
C LYS A 137 -13.37 -16.04 0.29
N GLY A 138 -14.23 -16.44 -0.61
CA GLY A 138 -14.78 -15.62 -1.70
C GLY A 138 -14.51 -16.21 -3.08
N VAL A 139 -15.57 -16.26 -3.91
CA VAL A 139 -15.46 -16.60 -5.34
C VAL A 139 -14.72 -15.44 -6.00
N LEU A 140 -13.51 -15.71 -6.50
CA LEU A 140 -12.77 -14.76 -7.32
C LEU A 140 -13.49 -14.59 -8.65
N PRO A 141 -13.56 -13.37 -9.22
CA PRO A 141 -13.92 -13.24 -10.63
C PRO A 141 -12.96 -14.09 -11.48
N PRO A 142 -13.42 -14.81 -12.51
CA PRO A 142 -12.58 -15.73 -13.29
C PRO A 142 -11.30 -15.12 -13.86
N GLN A 143 -11.27 -13.82 -14.07
CA GLN A 143 -10.09 -13.07 -14.50
C GLN A 143 -9.08 -12.83 -13.37
N ALA A 144 -9.54 -12.66 -12.14
CA ALA A 144 -8.68 -12.53 -10.96
C ALA A 144 -8.07 -13.88 -10.55
N GLU A 145 -8.79 -15.00 -10.75
CA GLU A 145 -8.25 -16.35 -10.58
C GLU A 145 -7.13 -16.65 -11.56
N ARG A 146 -7.28 -16.25 -12.84
CA ARG A 146 -6.23 -16.43 -13.84
C ARG A 146 -4.98 -15.59 -13.56
N SER A 147 -5.15 -14.35 -13.10
CA SER A 147 -4.02 -13.50 -12.70
C SER A 147 -3.31 -14.02 -11.45
N LEU A 148 -4.04 -14.62 -10.51
CA LEU A 148 -3.47 -15.26 -9.34
C LEU A 148 -2.82 -16.61 -9.67
N ALA A 149 -3.42 -17.41 -10.56
CA ALA A 149 -2.89 -18.72 -10.95
C ALA A 149 -1.58 -18.64 -11.76
N HIS A 150 -1.32 -17.53 -12.44
CA HIS A 150 -0.05 -17.29 -13.14
C HIS A 150 1.02 -16.61 -12.27
N HIS A 151 0.67 -16.07 -11.10
CA HIS A 151 1.59 -15.37 -10.18
C HIS A 151 1.35 -15.86 -8.74
N GLU A 152 1.16 -17.18 -8.60
CA GLU A 152 0.96 -17.80 -7.29
C GLU A 152 2.19 -17.64 -6.42
N VAL A 153 2.18 -16.58 -5.65
CA VAL A 153 2.53 -16.68 -4.23
C VAL A 153 1.96 -15.44 -3.52
N ALA A 154 0.75 -15.53 -3.03
CA ALA A 154 0.24 -14.53 -2.10
C ALA A 154 1.22 -14.41 -0.93
N LEU A 155 1.77 -13.21 -0.71
CA LEU A 155 2.59 -12.92 0.45
C LEU A 155 1.77 -13.18 1.72
N THR A 156 2.20 -14.11 2.55
CA THR A 156 1.52 -14.38 3.82
C THR A 156 1.77 -13.26 4.82
N LEU A 157 0.92 -13.15 5.86
CA LEU A 157 1.13 -12.17 6.93
C LEU A 157 2.50 -12.36 7.60
N ALA A 158 2.92 -13.60 7.84
CA ALA A 158 4.21 -13.91 8.46
C ALA A 158 5.40 -13.46 7.58
N GLU A 159 5.40 -13.80 6.28
CA GLU A 159 6.44 -13.39 5.34
C GLU A 159 6.50 -11.86 5.20
N TRP A 160 5.34 -11.21 5.13
CA TRP A 160 5.29 -9.75 5.07
C TRP A 160 5.90 -9.11 6.32
N LEU A 161 5.56 -9.61 7.52
CA LEU A 161 6.11 -9.12 8.78
C LEU A 161 7.60 -9.40 8.91
N GLU A 162 8.07 -10.55 8.42
CA GLU A 162 9.50 -10.89 8.38
C GLU A 162 10.28 -9.88 7.53
N VAL A 163 9.82 -9.62 6.29
CA VAL A 163 10.45 -8.64 5.40
C VAL A 163 10.40 -7.24 6.02
N ALA A 164 9.24 -6.81 6.51
CA ALA A 164 9.07 -5.50 7.14
C ALA A 164 10.02 -5.33 8.33
N ARG A 165 10.10 -6.35 9.22
CA ARG A 165 10.98 -6.31 10.40
C ARG A 165 12.45 -6.26 10.01
N ALA A 166 12.85 -7.02 8.98
CA ALA A 166 14.22 -7.04 8.49
C ALA A 166 14.63 -5.69 7.84
N ALA A 167 13.72 -5.04 7.15
CA ALA A 167 13.94 -3.77 6.47
C ALA A 167 14.04 -2.58 7.44
N LEU A 168 13.32 -2.63 8.57
CA LEU A 168 13.27 -1.55 9.54
C LEU A 168 14.59 -1.35 10.28
N ARG A 169 15.00 -0.09 10.42
CA ARG A 169 15.99 0.35 11.39
C ARG A 169 15.53 0.03 12.83
N PRO A 170 16.43 0.00 13.81
CA PRO A 170 16.06 -0.29 15.20
C PRO A 170 14.92 0.59 15.74
N GLU A 171 14.90 1.87 15.40
CA GLU A 171 13.88 2.85 15.81
C GLU A 171 12.79 3.07 14.73
N GLY A 172 12.87 2.33 13.64
CA GLY A 172 11.92 2.39 12.54
C GLY A 172 10.52 1.93 12.94
N ARG A 173 9.56 2.24 12.10
CA ARG A 173 8.15 1.92 12.33
C ARG A 173 7.51 1.28 11.10
N LEU A 174 6.64 0.31 11.38
CA LEU A 174 5.76 -0.31 10.39
C LEU A 174 4.41 0.36 10.49
N ALA A 175 3.87 0.85 9.38
CA ALA A 175 2.52 1.39 9.32
C ALA A 175 1.70 0.70 8.22
N ALA A 176 0.48 0.30 8.54
CA ALA A 176 -0.42 -0.28 7.54
C ALA A 176 -1.89 0.01 7.85
N ILE A 177 -2.73 -0.16 6.84
CA ILE A 177 -4.18 -0.21 6.96
C ILE A 177 -4.64 -1.65 6.73
N TYR A 178 -5.54 -2.16 7.59
CA TYR A 178 -5.90 -3.57 7.59
C TYR A 178 -7.38 -3.79 7.97
N PRO A 179 -8.02 -4.93 7.59
CA PRO A 179 -9.38 -5.24 7.97
C PRO A 179 -9.57 -5.33 9.49
N ALA A 180 -10.62 -4.68 10.00
CA ALA A 180 -10.85 -4.55 11.45
C ALA A 180 -11.09 -5.89 12.16
N ASP A 181 -11.67 -6.87 11.48
CA ASP A 181 -11.93 -8.22 11.98
C ASP A 181 -10.66 -9.09 12.13
N ARG A 182 -9.50 -8.59 11.65
CA ARG A 182 -8.21 -9.29 11.73
C ARG A 182 -7.21 -8.61 12.69
N LEU A 183 -7.70 -7.74 13.59
CA LEU A 183 -6.82 -7.01 14.52
C LEU A 183 -6.03 -7.95 15.44
N ASP A 184 -6.67 -8.99 15.97
CA ASP A 184 -6.01 -9.92 16.89
C ASP A 184 -4.98 -10.80 16.17
N GLU A 185 -5.26 -11.20 14.92
CA GLU A 185 -4.30 -11.90 14.07
C GLU A 185 -3.06 -11.00 13.81
N MET A 186 -3.27 -9.72 13.49
CA MET A 186 -2.19 -8.77 13.29
C MET A 186 -1.35 -8.60 14.56
N ARG A 187 -1.97 -8.43 15.72
CA ARG A 187 -1.25 -8.31 17.00
C ARG A 187 -0.40 -9.53 17.30
N THR A 188 -0.96 -10.72 17.08
CA THR A 188 -0.25 -11.99 17.26
C THR A 188 0.95 -12.09 16.32
N GLY A 189 0.74 -11.77 15.05
CA GLY A 189 1.81 -11.76 14.04
C GLY A 189 2.93 -10.76 14.38
N LEU A 190 2.58 -9.54 14.76
CA LEU A 190 3.54 -8.52 15.17
C LEU A 190 4.38 -9.00 16.37
N ALA A 191 3.73 -9.55 17.40
CA ALA A 191 4.43 -10.05 18.59
C ALA A 191 5.40 -11.18 18.26
N ALA A 192 5.04 -12.10 17.36
CA ALA A 192 5.93 -13.17 16.88
C ALA A 192 7.19 -12.64 16.19
N HIS A 193 7.17 -11.41 15.67
CA HIS A 193 8.31 -10.74 15.03
C HIS A 193 8.97 -9.66 15.91
N GLY A 194 8.67 -9.64 17.22
CA GLY A 194 9.25 -8.68 18.18
C GLY A 194 8.78 -7.24 17.94
N LEU A 195 7.59 -7.06 17.36
CA LEU A 195 6.94 -5.78 17.15
C LEU A 195 5.69 -5.67 18.02
N SER A 196 5.39 -4.44 18.47
CA SER A 196 4.15 -4.13 19.19
C SER A 196 3.48 -2.91 18.59
N VAL A 197 2.15 -2.91 18.65
CA VAL A 197 1.36 -1.76 18.18
C VAL A 197 1.60 -0.57 19.11
N ALA A 198 2.20 0.49 18.58
CA ALA A 198 2.43 1.74 19.30
C ALA A 198 1.24 2.70 19.14
N ARG A 199 0.64 2.76 17.93
CA ARG A 199 -0.53 3.58 17.64
C ARG A 199 -1.58 2.76 16.89
N LEU A 200 -2.84 2.99 17.21
CA LEU A 200 -3.98 2.30 16.61
C LEU A 200 -5.12 3.29 16.37
N ARG A 201 -5.70 3.26 15.19
CA ARG A 201 -6.89 4.04 14.86
C ARG A 201 -7.89 3.20 14.07
N MET A 202 -9.08 3.04 14.61
CA MET A 202 -10.18 2.36 13.91
C MET A 202 -10.75 3.27 12.82
N VAL A 203 -11.23 2.68 11.72
CA VAL A 203 -11.86 3.41 10.61
C VAL A 203 -13.31 2.96 10.49
N GLN A 204 -14.22 3.91 10.61
CA GLN A 204 -15.66 3.73 10.55
C GLN A 204 -16.24 4.42 9.32
N ALA A 205 -17.18 3.77 8.63
CA ALA A 205 -17.87 4.39 7.50
C ALA A 205 -18.67 5.64 7.94
N GLN A 206 -19.30 5.57 9.12
CA GLN A 206 -20.04 6.64 9.78
C GLN A 206 -19.83 6.56 11.30
N ALA A 207 -20.08 7.64 12.01
CA ALA A 207 -19.94 7.68 13.47
C ALA A 207 -20.82 6.60 14.13
N GLY A 208 -20.22 5.82 15.04
CA GLY A 208 -20.86 4.71 15.74
C GLY A 208 -21.05 3.43 14.91
N ALA A 209 -20.71 3.42 13.62
CA ALA A 209 -20.74 2.21 12.82
C ALA A 209 -19.61 1.25 13.24
N ARG A 210 -19.80 -0.06 12.98
CA ARG A 210 -18.73 -1.03 13.15
C ARG A 210 -17.54 -0.65 12.26
N ALA A 211 -16.33 -0.64 12.83
CA ALA A 211 -15.13 -0.38 12.06
C ALA A 211 -14.93 -1.44 10.96
N SER A 212 -14.59 -0.98 9.76
CA SER A 212 -14.28 -1.85 8.62
C SER A 212 -12.77 -2.06 8.44
N ARG A 213 -11.97 -1.10 8.89
CA ARG A 213 -10.51 -1.09 8.82
C ARG A 213 -9.93 -0.58 10.13
N PHE A 214 -8.63 -0.78 10.30
CA PHE A 214 -7.81 -0.03 11.23
C PHE A 214 -6.51 0.37 10.58
N CYS A 215 -6.01 1.56 10.93
CA CYS A 215 -4.63 1.96 10.70
C CYS A 215 -3.83 1.67 11.96
N PHE A 216 -2.61 1.20 11.81
CA PHE A 216 -1.72 1.01 12.94
C PHE A 216 -0.29 1.44 12.61
N GLU A 217 0.44 1.80 13.64
CA GLU A 217 1.89 1.94 13.65
C GLU A 217 2.46 0.96 14.68
N ALA A 218 3.39 0.11 14.26
CA ALA A 218 4.09 -0.83 15.14
C ALA A 218 5.58 -0.52 15.16
N ARG A 219 6.21 -0.78 16.31
CA ARG A 219 7.64 -0.59 16.55
C ARG A 219 8.22 -1.81 17.24
N CYS A 220 9.55 -1.86 17.37
CA CYS A 220 10.20 -2.85 18.21
C CYS A 220 9.55 -2.86 19.60
N SER A 221 9.18 -4.04 20.10
CA SER A 221 8.42 -4.19 21.34
C SER A 221 9.11 -3.54 22.55
N ALA A 222 10.44 -3.52 22.57
CA ALA A 222 11.21 -2.84 23.62
C ALA A 222 11.02 -1.31 23.68
N LEU A 223 10.48 -0.71 22.60
CA LEU A 223 10.23 0.73 22.48
C LEU A 223 8.77 1.11 22.76
N VAL A 224 7.90 0.13 23.04
CA VAL A 224 6.45 0.38 23.20
C VAL A 224 6.04 0.02 24.62
N ALA A 225 5.79 1.05 25.44
CA ALA A 225 5.26 0.85 26.79
C ALA A 225 3.77 0.51 26.78
N GLU A 226 3.00 1.22 25.96
CA GLU A 226 1.55 1.01 25.79
C GLU A 226 1.09 1.41 24.37
N THR A 227 -0.05 0.89 23.95
CA THR A 227 -0.67 1.27 22.68
C THR A 227 -1.48 2.56 22.84
N GLN A 228 -1.12 3.59 22.08
CA GLN A 228 -1.94 4.80 21.96
C GLN A 228 -3.11 4.51 20.99
N THR A 229 -4.32 4.41 21.54
CA THR A 229 -5.54 4.28 20.72
C THR A 229 -6.14 5.65 20.46
N GLU A 230 -6.25 6.00 19.18
CA GLU A 230 -6.83 7.27 18.74
C GLU A 230 -8.36 7.18 18.60
N THR A 231 -9.02 8.34 18.63
CA THR A 231 -10.44 8.44 18.27
C THR A 231 -10.67 7.87 16.88
N PRO A 232 -11.71 7.05 16.68
CA PRO A 232 -11.99 6.46 15.37
C PRO A 232 -12.07 7.52 14.26
N LEU A 233 -11.48 7.20 13.10
CA LEU A 233 -11.62 8.00 11.90
C LEU A 233 -12.99 7.71 11.27
N VAL A 234 -13.83 8.71 11.19
CA VAL A 234 -15.13 8.65 10.52
C VAL A 234 -14.95 9.08 9.06
N VAL A 235 -15.32 8.20 8.13
CA VAL A 235 -15.12 8.48 6.70
C VAL A 235 -16.19 9.43 6.16
N HIS A 236 -17.45 9.20 6.51
CA HIS A 236 -18.56 10.01 6.00
C HIS A 236 -19.38 10.64 7.13
N GLU A 237 -19.74 11.91 6.92
CA GLU A 237 -20.67 12.68 7.71
C GLU A 237 -21.73 13.30 6.79
N GLN A 238 -23.01 13.09 7.09
CA GLN A 238 -24.12 13.63 6.30
C GLN A 238 -24.02 13.31 4.79
N GLY A 239 -23.58 12.11 4.43
CA GLY A 239 -23.48 11.66 3.05
C GLY A 239 -22.28 12.20 2.24
N LYS A 240 -21.38 12.95 2.89
CA LYS A 240 -20.13 13.48 2.30
C LYS A 240 -18.93 12.95 3.08
N TYR A 241 -17.73 13.11 2.56
CA TYR A 241 -16.53 12.87 3.36
C TYR A 241 -16.50 13.80 4.56
N SER A 242 -16.06 13.28 5.71
CA SER A 242 -15.84 14.08 6.92
C SER A 242 -14.81 15.19 6.67
N ALA A 243 -14.79 16.21 7.50
CA ALA A 243 -13.82 17.31 7.40
C ALA A 243 -12.38 16.77 7.43
N GLU A 244 -12.10 15.76 8.27
CA GLU A 244 -10.80 15.16 8.38
C GLU A 244 -10.39 14.40 7.11
N VAL A 245 -11.27 13.59 6.52
CA VAL A 245 -10.98 12.89 5.26
C VAL A 245 -10.80 13.87 4.11
N ARG A 246 -11.57 14.94 4.04
CA ARG A 246 -11.38 16.01 3.05
C ARG A 246 -10.00 16.67 3.19
N SER A 247 -9.56 16.95 4.42
CA SER A 247 -8.21 17.46 4.67
C SER A 247 -7.14 16.45 4.20
N MET A 248 -7.32 15.15 4.43
CA MET A 248 -6.43 14.10 3.92
C MET A 248 -6.39 14.06 2.39
N LEU A 249 -7.50 14.40 1.73
CA LEU A 249 -7.60 14.54 0.27
C LEU A 249 -7.04 15.87 -0.25
N GLY A 250 -6.58 16.75 0.64
CA GLY A 250 -6.05 18.08 0.30
C GLY A 250 -7.14 19.13 0.07
N GLU A 251 -8.38 18.86 0.48
CA GLU A 251 -9.46 19.83 0.45
C GLU A 251 -9.37 20.70 1.73
N GLU A 252 -9.13 21.98 1.55
CA GLU A 252 -9.19 22.95 2.64
C GLU A 252 -10.65 23.09 3.15
N SER A 253 -10.79 23.28 4.44
CA SER A 253 -12.05 23.47 5.14
C SER A 253 -12.70 24.80 4.77
#